data_9bcddaef564b1a8c6fef593390a92973
#
_entry.id   9bcddaef564b1a8c6fef593390a92973
#
_cell.length_a   1.000
_cell.length_b   1.000
_cell.length_c   1.000
_cell.angle_alpha   90.00
_cell.angle_beta   90.00
_cell.angle_gamma   90.00
#
_symmetry.space_group_name_H-M   'P 1'
#
loop_
_entity.id
_entity.type
_entity.pdbx_description
1 polymer ?
#
loop_
_entity_poly.entity_id
_entity_poly.type
_entity_poly.pdbx_seq_one_letter_code
_entity_poly.pdbx_strand_id
1 'polypeptide(L)'
;MATPPRSRTRSLVQIASLVVGAVFLAVGVLGFIPGITTHYATLTFAGHDSGAPLVGLFNVSVLHNIVHLLFGVAGLALARTATSARLFLLGGGVIYLVLWIYGLLIDQHSMANFIPINTPGNWLHFVLGVGMIALGVLLPRLDTRTRTSTPTRPPREPTMKTGAMACRCPVG
;
A
#
# COMPACT_ATOMS: atom_id res chain seq x y z
N MET A 1 -26.61 13.25 -25.90
CA MET A 1 -26.72 12.44 -24.66
C MET A 1 -25.30 12.23 -24.10
N ALA A 2 -24.94 12.88 -22.99
CA ALA A 2 -23.64 12.73 -22.36
C ALA A 2 -23.61 11.38 -21.60
N THR A 3 -22.60 10.55 -21.89
CA THR A 3 -22.36 9.31 -21.14
C THR A 3 -22.00 9.67 -19.69
N PRO A 4 -22.65 9.06 -18.69
CA PRO A 4 -22.31 9.34 -17.31
C PRO A 4 -20.86 8.95 -17.02
N PRO A 5 -20.12 9.72 -16.18
CA PRO A 5 -18.75 9.42 -15.84
C PRO A 5 -18.69 8.04 -15.16
N ARG A 6 -17.88 7.13 -15.72
CA ARG A 6 -17.60 5.84 -15.08
C ARG A 6 -16.87 6.10 -13.76
N SER A 7 -17.49 5.80 -12.63
CA SER A 7 -16.82 5.79 -11.33
C SER A 7 -15.68 4.78 -11.38
N ARG A 8 -14.45 5.29 -11.33
CA ARG A 8 -13.23 4.47 -11.36
C ARG A 8 -13.02 3.88 -9.96
N THR A 9 -13.56 2.70 -9.69
CA THR A 9 -13.29 1.97 -8.46
C THR A 9 -11.79 1.64 -8.37
N ARG A 10 -11.19 1.92 -7.21
CA ARG A 10 -9.78 1.58 -6.95
C ARG A 10 -9.61 0.06 -6.91
N SER A 11 -8.51 -0.45 -7.46
CA SER A 11 -8.14 -1.86 -7.34
C SER A 11 -7.69 -2.20 -5.92
N LEU A 12 -7.76 -3.47 -5.54
CA LEU A 12 -7.34 -3.94 -4.22
C LEU A 12 -5.88 -3.58 -3.91
N VAL A 13 -5.00 -3.65 -4.90
CA VAL A 13 -3.57 -3.28 -4.74
C VAL A 13 -3.39 -1.79 -4.47
N GLN A 14 -4.23 -0.92 -5.04
CA GLN A 14 -4.22 0.51 -4.73
C GLN A 14 -4.70 0.79 -3.31
N ILE A 15 -5.74 0.09 -2.86
CA ILE A 15 -6.24 0.19 -1.47
C ILE A 15 -5.17 -0.28 -0.50
N ALA A 16 -4.52 -1.41 -0.77
CA ALA A 16 -3.42 -1.91 0.06
C ALA A 16 -2.27 -0.91 0.17
N SER A 17 -1.85 -0.29 -0.95
CA SER A 17 -0.82 0.77 -0.94
C SER A 17 -1.22 1.97 -0.10
N LEU A 18 -2.50 2.39 -0.16
CA LEU A 18 -3.02 3.48 0.68
C LEU A 18 -2.98 3.13 2.17
N VAL A 19 -3.44 1.93 2.52
CA VAL A 19 -3.46 1.48 3.92
C VAL A 19 -2.05 1.38 4.46
N VAL A 20 -1.13 0.74 3.74
CA VAL A 20 0.28 0.62 4.14
C VAL A 20 0.91 2.01 4.25
N GLY A 21 0.71 2.89 3.27
CA GLY A 21 1.21 4.27 3.32
C GLY A 21 0.67 5.06 4.52
N ALA A 22 -0.62 4.93 4.82
CA ALA A 22 -1.23 5.57 5.99
C ALA A 22 -0.66 5.04 7.32
N VAL A 23 -0.41 3.75 7.42
CA VAL A 23 0.23 3.13 8.59
C VAL A 23 1.65 3.68 8.78
N PHE A 24 2.44 3.77 7.70
CA PHE A 24 3.79 4.35 7.78
C PHE A 24 3.78 5.83 8.19
N LEU A 25 2.84 6.63 7.67
CA LEU A 25 2.65 8.01 8.13
C LEU A 25 2.32 8.07 9.61
N ALA A 26 1.38 7.23 10.06
CA ALA A 26 0.99 7.19 11.46
C ALA A 26 2.18 6.84 12.36
N VAL A 27 2.95 5.80 12.02
CA VAL A 27 4.16 5.39 12.76
C VAL A 27 5.19 6.53 12.80
N GLY A 28 5.46 7.17 11.66
CA GLY A 28 6.40 8.28 11.57
C GLY A 28 5.98 9.49 12.43
N VAL A 29 4.68 9.82 12.45
CA VAL A 29 4.14 10.91 13.31
C VAL A 29 4.20 10.51 14.78
N LEU A 30 3.73 9.31 15.12
CA LEU A 30 3.70 8.82 16.51
C LEU A 30 5.11 8.73 17.12
N GLY A 31 6.13 8.46 16.29
CA GLY A 31 7.53 8.48 16.71
C GLY A 31 8.04 9.84 17.19
N PHE A 32 7.34 10.94 16.88
CA PHE A 32 7.64 12.29 17.36
C PHE A 32 6.77 12.75 18.54
N ILE A 33 5.86 11.91 19.04
CA ILE A 33 4.94 12.30 20.11
C ILE A 33 5.48 11.81 21.47
N PRO A 34 5.87 12.72 22.38
CA PRO A 34 6.24 12.36 23.75
C PRO A 34 5.09 11.61 24.45
N GLY A 35 5.42 10.55 25.18
CA GLY A 35 4.45 9.70 25.85
C GLY A 35 4.03 8.49 25.02
N ILE A 36 3.86 8.60 23.71
CA ILE A 36 3.72 7.46 22.78
C ILE A 36 5.10 6.88 22.51
N THR A 37 6.09 7.72 22.22
CA THR A 37 7.51 7.38 22.26
C THR A 37 8.00 7.64 23.69
N THR A 38 8.29 6.56 24.39
CA THR A 38 8.78 6.59 25.77
C THR A 38 10.28 6.97 25.80
N HIS A 39 10.78 7.44 26.94
CA HIS A 39 12.15 7.95 27.07
C HIS A 39 12.51 8.97 25.98
N TYR A 40 11.58 9.86 25.65
CA TYR A 40 11.69 10.78 24.52
C TYR A 40 12.97 11.67 24.58
N ALA A 41 13.45 11.97 25.78
CA ALA A 41 14.68 12.75 25.98
C ALA A 41 15.95 12.03 25.46
N THR A 42 15.90 10.73 25.24
CA THR A 42 17.00 9.94 24.66
C THR A 42 16.86 9.74 23.15
N LEU A 43 15.88 10.39 22.52
CA LEU A 43 15.71 10.34 21.08
C LEU A 43 16.87 11.07 20.39
N THR A 44 17.73 10.31 19.70
CA THR A 44 18.83 10.85 18.91
C THR A 44 18.48 10.97 17.44
N PHE A 45 19.29 11.68 16.66
CA PHE A 45 19.08 11.79 15.22
C PHE A 45 19.16 10.41 14.52
N ALA A 46 20.17 9.61 14.85
CA ALA A 46 20.39 8.28 14.29
C ALA A 46 21.31 7.50 15.26
N GLY A 47 21.42 6.18 15.04
CA GLY A 47 22.37 5.32 15.77
C GLY A 47 21.73 4.51 16.89
N HIS A 48 22.50 3.55 17.38
CA HIS A 48 22.08 2.59 18.41
C HIS A 48 21.81 3.25 19.78
N ASP A 49 22.36 4.45 20.02
CA ASP A 49 22.18 5.20 21.26
C ASP A 49 20.77 5.79 21.40
N SER A 50 19.93 5.73 20.37
CA SER A 50 18.53 6.16 20.47
C SER A 50 17.73 5.18 21.33
N GLY A 51 17.68 5.46 22.63
CA GLY A 51 16.94 4.67 23.62
C GLY A 51 15.47 5.07 23.75
N ALA A 52 14.83 5.57 22.69
CA ALA A 52 13.46 6.04 22.69
C ALA A 52 12.54 5.02 21.99
N PRO A 53 11.92 4.06 22.72
CA PRO A 53 11.04 3.08 22.10
C PRO A 53 9.64 3.65 21.85
N LEU A 54 9.17 3.54 20.62
CA LEU A 54 7.79 3.74 20.23
C LEU A 54 6.92 2.65 20.90
N VAL A 55 5.85 3.08 21.58
CA VAL A 55 4.96 2.25 22.41
C VAL A 55 5.70 1.31 23.38
N GLY A 56 6.90 1.73 23.82
CA GLY A 56 7.72 0.97 24.75
C GLY A 56 8.40 -0.27 24.15
N LEU A 57 8.36 -0.49 22.82
CA LEU A 57 8.77 -1.73 22.19
C LEU A 57 9.76 -1.56 21.04
N PHE A 58 9.54 -0.61 20.15
CA PHE A 58 10.31 -0.43 18.91
C PHE A 58 11.22 0.79 19.02
N ASN A 59 12.53 0.59 19.08
CA ASN A 59 13.46 1.70 19.10
C ASN A 59 13.32 2.54 17.82
N VAL A 60 13.21 3.86 18.00
CA VAL A 60 13.12 4.82 16.90
C VAL A 60 14.16 5.92 17.06
N SER A 61 14.47 6.59 15.95
CA SER A 61 15.30 7.79 15.90
C SER A 61 14.61 8.85 15.04
N VAL A 62 15.09 10.07 15.07
CA VAL A 62 14.58 11.13 14.19
C VAL A 62 14.65 10.70 12.73
N LEU A 63 15.78 10.15 12.28
CA LEU A 63 15.97 9.64 10.92
C LEU A 63 14.97 8.52 10.59
N HIS A 64 14.79 7.57 11.51
CA HIS A 64 13.82 6.47 11.35
C HIS A 64 12.40 7.01 11.14
N ASN A 65 11.97 7.96 11.97
CA ASN A 65 10.65 8.58 11.87
C ASN A 65 10.49 9.34 10.54
N ILE A 66 11.50 10.10 10.09
CA ILE A 66 11.48 10.79 8.80
C ILE A 66 11.37 9.80 7.65
N VAL A 67 12.13 8.70 7.66
CA VAL A 67 12.05 7.66 6.62
C VAL A 67 10.64 7.06 6.59
N HIS A 68 9.99 6.82 7.73
CA HIS A 68 8.61 6.35 7.78
C HIS A 68 7.64 7.35 7.18
N LEU A 69 7.79 8.64 7.45
CA LEU A 69 6.97 9.68 6.82
C LEU A 69 7.15 9.69 5.30
N LEU A 70 8.38 9.63 4.80
CA LEU A 70 8.67 9.60 3.36
C LEU A 70 8.09 8.34 2.69
N PHE A 71 8.24 7.17 3.33
CA PHE A 71 7.63 5.92 2.86
C PHE A 71 6.10 6.01 2.83
N GLY A 72 5.50 6.61 3.85
CA GLY A 72 4.07 6.83 3.92
C GLY A 72 3.57 7.74 2.78
N VAL A 73 4.23 8.88 2.56
CA VAL A 73 3.92 9.79 1.45
C VAL A 73 4.08 9.08 0.10
N ALA A 74 5.15 8.29 -0.08
CA ALA A 74 5.36 7.51 -1.30
C ALA A 74 4.24 6.48 -1.51
N GLY A 75 3.80 5.78 -0.46
CA GLY A 75 2.69 4.82 -0.53
C GLY A 75 1.39 5.45 -0.98
N LEU A 76 1.06 6.64 -0.45
CA LEU A 76 -0.14 7.39 -0.86
C LEU A 76 -0.03 7.91 -2.29
N ALA A 77 1.13 8.45 -2.67
CA ALA A 77 1.37 9.01 -4.01
C ALA A 77 1.33 7.91 -5.08
N LEU A 78 1.97 6.76 -4.81
CA LEU A 78 2.04 5.64 -5.73
C LEU A 78 0.74 4.82 -5.81
N ALA A 79 -0.20 5.01 -4.88
CA ALA A 79 -1.53 4.39 -4.94
C ALA A 79 -2.43 4.91 -6.08
N ARG A 80 -1.98 5.90 -6.86
CA ARG A 80 -2.76 6.50 -7.97
C ARG A 80 -3.03 5.51 -9.10
N THR A 81 -2.11 4.59 -9.39
CA THR A 81 -2.28 3.53 -10.40
C THR A 81 -2.01 2.16 -9.80
N ALA A 82 -2.63 1.11 -10.35
CA ALA A 82 -2.40 -0.26 -9.87
C ALA A 82 -0.94 -0.71 -10.04
N THR A 83 -0.28 -0.28 -11.12
CA THR A 83 1.11 -0.60 -11.39
C THR A 83 2.06 0.04 -10.38
N SER A 84 1.93 1.34 -10.12
CA SER A 84 2.79 2.04 -9.15
C SER A 84 2.53 1.57 -7.71
N ALA A 85 1.27 1.30 -7.35
CA ALA A 85 0.94 0.70 -6.06
C ALA A 85 1.60 -0.67 -5.87
N ARG A 86 1.58 -1.51 -6.91
CA ARG A 86 2.27 -2.80 -6.90
C ARG A 86 3.78 -2.64 -6.75
N LEU A 87 4.40 -1.71 -7.49
CA LEU A 87 5.83 -1.43 -7.37
C LEU A 87 6.21 -0.95 -5.97
N PHE A 88 5.39 -0.09 -5.35
CA PHE A 88 5.59 0.33 -3.96
C PHE A 88 5.56 -0.85 -3.00
N LEU A 89 4.57 -1.73 -3.11
CA LEU A 89 4.44 -2.89 -2.23
C LEU A 89 5.60 -3.89 -2.43
N LEU A 90 5.96 -4.20 -3.67
CA LEU A 90 7.05 -5.14 -3.95
C LEU A 90 8.41 -4.55 -3.59
N GLY A 91 8.71 -3.34 -4.04
CA GLY A 91 9.98 -2.66 -3.77
C GLY A 91 10.17 -2.36 -2.28
N GLY A 92 9.13 -1.84 -1.62
CA GLY A 92 9.14 -1.62 -0.18
C GLY A 92 9.32 -2.92 0.59
N GLY A 93 8.61 -3.98 0.21
CA GLY A 93 8.76 -5.29 0.83
C GLY A 93 10.19 -5.85 0.72
N VAL A 94 10.83 -5.70 -0.44
CA VAL A 94 12.25 -6.09 -0.63
C VAL A 94 13.17 -5.27 0.27
N ILE A 95 12.98 -3.95 0.36
CA ILE A 95 13.75 -3.07 1.26
C ILE A 95 13.64 -3.55 2.70
N TYR A 96 12.42 -3.88 3.17
CA TYR A 96 12.20 -4.36 4.53
C TYR A 96 12.85 -5.72 4.80
N LEU A 97 12.89 -6.63 3.83
CA LEU A 97 13.63 -7.90 3.97
C LEU A 97 15.14 -7.67 4.01
N VAL A 98 15.67 -6.73 3.23
CA VAL A 98 17.08 -6.35 3.29
C VAL A 98 17.42 -5.76 4.67
N LEU A 99 16.57 -4.89 5.21
CA LEU A 99 16.74 -4.34 6.56
C LEU A 99 16.67 -5.43 7.63
N TRP A 100 15.79 -6.41 7.49
CA TRP A 100 15.73 -7.55 8.40
C TRP A 100 17.02 -8.38 8.37
N ILE A 101 17.52 -8.71 7.17
CA ILE A 101 18.80 -9.43 7.03
C ILE A 101 19.94 -8.61 7.63
N TYR A 102 19.99 -7.30 7.34
CA TYR A 102 20.95 -6.39 7.93
C TYR A 102 20.92 -6.45 9.47
N GLY A 103 19.72 -6.37 10.08
CA GLY A 103 19.54 -6.45 11.52
C GLY A 103 19.89 -7.81 12.14
N LEU A 104 19.97 -8.89 11.34
CA LEU A 104 20.47 -10.20 11.78
C LEU A 104 22.02 -10.28 11.77
N LEU A 105 22.66 -9.53 10.89
CA LEU A 105 24.09 -9.60 10.63
C LEU A 105 24.90 -8.63 11.49
N ILE A 106 24.30 -7.50 11.89
CA ILE A 106 25.01 -6.49 12.70
C ILE A 106 24.94 -6.80 14.19
N ASP A 107 25.96 -6.37 14.93
CA ASP A 107 25.83 -6.19 16.37
C ASP A 107 24.97 -4.96 16.66
N GLN A 108 23.81 -5.18 17.29
CA GLN A 108 22.82 -4.12 17.56
C GLN A 108 23.34 -3.03 18.52
N HIS A 109 24.44 -3.30 19.27
CA HIS A 109 25.10 -2.36 20.16
C HIS A 109 26.31 -1.66 19.52
N SER A 110 26.60 -1.93 18.25
CA SER A 110 27.72 -1.32 17.55
C SER A 110 27.33 -0.07 16.77
N MET A 111 28.32 0.73 16.39
CA MET A 111 28.16 1.89 15.51
C MET A 111 27.60 1.52 14.13
N ALA A 112 27.66 0.24 13.73
CA ALA A 112 27.05 -0.24 12.50
C ALA A 112 25.52 -0.15 12.57
N ASN A 113 24.90 -0.16 13.76
CA ASN A 113 23.46 0.01 13.93
C ASN A 113 23.07 1.51 13.86
N PHE A 114 23.27 2.13 12.69
CA PHE A 114 22.89 3.53 12.48
C PHE A 114 21.37 3.75 12.39
N ILE A 115 20.60 2.70 12.08
CA ILE A 115 19.16 2.64 12.25
C ILE A 115 18.92 1.90 13.57
N PRO A 116 18.31 2.47 14.61
CA PRO A 116 18.24 1.85 15.94
C PRO A 116 17.38 0.58 15.94
N ILE A 117 17.88 -0.44 15.25
CA ILE A 117 17.22 -1.75 15.14
C ILE A 117 17.39 -2.46 16.48
N ASN A 118 16.27 -2.86 17.07
CA ASN A 118 16.22 -3.81 18.17
C ASN A 118 15.52 -5.11 17.73
N THR A 119 15.59 -6.15 18.52
CA THR A 119 15.06 -7.46 18.16
C THR A 119 13.56 -7.43 17.76
N PRO A 120 12.65 -6.78 18.51
CA PRO A 120 11.25 -6.65 18.09
C PRO A 120 11.09 -5.90 16.77
N GLY A 121 11.81 -4.79 16.59
CA GLY A 121 11.79 -3.99 15.35
C GLY A 121 12.29 -4.78 14.15
N ASN A 122 13.35 -5.59 14.35
CA ASN A 122 13.87 -6.42 13.27
C ASN A 122 12.87 -7.47 12.79
N TRP A 123 12.17 -8.15 13.70
CA TRP A 123 11.10 -9.08 13.31
C TRP A 123 9.90 -8.38 12.69
N LEU A 124 9.59 -7.16 13.10
CA LEU A 124 8.58 -6.36 12.44
C LEU A 124 8.96 -6.06 10.98
N HIS A 125 10.24 -5.77 10.70
CA HIS A 125 10.72 -5.61 9.31
C HIS A 125 10.49 -6.87 8.47
N PHE A 126 10.71 -8.06 9.03
CA PHE A 126 10.42 -9.33 8.35
C PHE A 126 8.93 -9.45 8.01
N VAL A 127 8.04 -9.24 8.98
CA VAL A 127 6.59 -9.36 8.79
C VAL A 127 6.08 -8.35 7.75
N LEU A 128 6.57 -7.11 7.83
CA LEU A 128 6.22 -6.07 6.85
C LEU A 128 6.74 -6.42 5.45
N GLY A 129 7.99 -6.89 5.35
CA GLY A 129 8.59 -7.28 4.08
C GLY A 129 7.81 -8.39 3.38
N VAL A 130 7.55 -9.49 4.10
CA VAL A 130 6.76 -10.62 3.58
C VAL A 130 5.33 -10.19 3.27
N GLY A 131 4.69 -9.44 4.16
CA GLY A 131 3.31 -8.97 4.00
C GLY A 131 3.14 -8.06 2.78
N MET A 132 4.02 -7.08 2.59
CA MET A 132 3.99 -6.18 1.44
C MET A 132 4.20 -6.93 0.12
N ILE A 133 5.16 -7.87 0.06
CA ILE A 133 5.38 -8.70 -1.13
C ILE A 133 4.15 -9.56 -1.41
N ALA A 134 3.58 -10.20 -0.40
CA ALA A 134 2.37 -11.01 -0.55
C ALA A 134 1.21 -10.19 -1.11
N LEU A 135 0.96 -8.99 -0.58
CA LEU A 135 -0.06 -8.06 -1.09
C LEU A 135 0.21 -7.68 -2.56
N GLY A 136 1.46 -7.33 -2.90
CA GLY A 136 1.86 -6.95 -4.26
C GLY A 136 1.75 -8.08 -5.29
N VAL A 137 1.85 -9.34 -4.85
CA VAL A 137 1.75 -10.54 -5.73
C VAL A 137 0.31 -11.05 -5.83
N LEU A 138 -0.41 -11.14 -4.71
CA LEU A 138 -1.71 -11.81 -4.64
C LEU A 138 -2.87 -10.92 -5.09
N LEU A 139 -2.90 -9.65 -4.66
CA LEU A 139 -4.04 -8.77 -4.94
C LEU A 139 -4.30 -8.53 -6.42
N PRO A 140 -3.29 -8.32 -7.30
CA PRO A 140 -3.55 -8.19 -8.74
C PRO A 140 -4.19 -9.41 -9.36
N ARG A 141 -3.87 -10.63 -8.85
CA ARG A 141 -4.47 -11.88 -9.32
C ARG A 141 -5.95 -11.99 -8.95
N LEU A 142 -6.32 -11.50 -7.77
CA LEU A 142 -7.70 -11.46 -7.30
C LEU A 142 -8.54 -10.47 -8.13
N ASP A 143 -8.00 -9.28 -8.41
CA ASP A 143 -8.67 -8.27 -9.26
C ASP A 143 -8.99 -8.80 -10.66
N THR A 144 -8.11 -9.61 -11.24
CA THR A 144 -8.31 -10.22 -12.56
C THR A 144 -9.44 -11.25 -12.52
N ARG A 145 -9.50 -12.09 -11.50
CA ARG A 145 -10.54 -13.12 -11.35
C ARG A 145 -11.94 -12.51 -11.20
N THR A 146 -12.06 -11.45 -10.43
CA THR A 146 -13.35 -10.77 -10.21
C THR A 146 -13.89 -10.14 -11.50
N ARG A 147 -13.01 -9.63 -12.37
CA ARG A 147 -13.41 -9.04 -13.66
C ARG A 147 -13.87 -10.06 -14.69
N THR A 148 -13.29 -11.26 -14.71
CA THR A 148 -13.67 -12.35 -15.64
C THR A 148 -14.97 -13.05 -15.25
N SER A 149 -15.40 -12.97 -13.99
CA SER A 149 -16.63 -13.59 -13.51
C SER A 149 -17.90 -12.74 -13.71
N THR A 150 -17.78 -11.51 -14.19
CA THR A 150 -18.95 -10.68 -14.52
C THR A 150 -19.48 -11.12 -15.87
N PRO A 151 -20.72 -11.71 -15.97
CA PRO A 151 -21.28 -12.13 -17.24
C PRO A 151 -21.36 -10.94 -18.19
N THR A 152 -20.78 -11.05 -19.37
CA THR A 152 -21.00 -10.10 -20.45
C THR A 152 -22.51 -10.13 -20.79
N ARG A 153 -23.21 -9.03 -20.49
CA ARG A 153 -24.61 -8.85 -20.91
C ARG A 153 -24.66 -9.13 -22.41
N PRO A 154 -25.52 -10.07 -22.88
CA PRO A 154 -25.62 -10.35 -24.28
C PRO A 154 -25.92 -9.05 -25.05
N PRO A 155 -25.44 -8.91 -26.29
CA PRO A 155 -25.77 -7.77 -27.13
C PRO A 155 -27.29 -7.61 -27.17
N ARG A 156 -27.79 -6.40 -26.91
CA ARG A 156 -29.20 -6.15 -27.12
C ARG A 156 -29.53 -6.41 -28.60
N GLU A 157 -30.34 -7.42 -28.87
CA GLU A 157 -30.88 -7.62 -30.20
C GLU A 157 -31.49 -6.30 -30.71
N PRO A 158 -31.14 -5.88 -31.92
CA PRO A 158 -31.78 -4.72 -32.51
C PRO A 158 -33.25 -5.02 -32.62
N THR A 159 -34.09 -4.26 -31.89
CA THR A 159 -35.54 -4.32 -32.07
C THR A 159 -35.84 -3.99 -33.52
N MET A 160 -36.11 -5.01 -34.34
CA MET A 160 -36.68 -4.84 -35.66
C MET A 160 -37.98 -4.06 -35.47
N LYS A 161 -37.98 -2.79 -35.84
CA LYS A 161 -39.22 -2.05 -36.04
C LYS A 161 -39.90 -2.68 -37.25
N THR A 162 -40.87 -3.56 -36.98
CA THR A 162 -41.81 -4.08 -37.99
C THR A 162 -42.61 -2.88 -38.50
N GLY A 163 -42.11 -2.25 -39.54
CA GLY A 163 -42.90 -1.29 -40.32
C GLY A 163 -44.00 -2.04 -41.01
N ALA A 164 -45.19 -1.95 -40.45
CA ALA A 164 -46.39 -2.39 -41.13
C ALA A 164 -46.57 -1.51 -42.39
N MET A 165 -46.15 -2.03 -43.53
CA MET A 165 -46.40 -1.47 -44.83
C MET A 165 -47.86 -1.80 -45.17
N ALA A 166 -48.75 -0.85 -44.86
CA ALA A 166 -50.16 -0.96 -45.30
C ALA A 166 -50.20 -0.86 -46.83
N CYS A 167 -50.33 -1.98 -47.51
CA CYS A 167 -50.72 -2.03 -48.94
C CYS A 167 -52.12 -1.50 -49.08
N ARG A 168 -52.26 -0.28 -49.56
CA ARG A 168 -53.53 0.27 -50.06
C ARG A 168 -53.72 -0.19 -51.49
N CYS A 169 -54.62 -1.18 -51.73
CA CYS A 169 -55.10 -1.49 -53.07
C CYS A 169 -56.04 -0.43 -53.55
N PRO A 170 -55.92 0.09 -54.79
CA PRO A 170 -56.92 0.90 -55.39
C PRO A 170 -57.99 -0.04 -55.99
N VAL A 171 -59.25 0.24 -55.58
CA VAL A 171 -60.44 -0.34 -56.25
C VAL A 171 -60.83 0.62 -57.39
N GLY A 172 -60.82 0.10 -58.66
CA GLY A 172 -61.35 0.74 -59.80
C GLY A 172 -62.71 0.11 -60.17
#